data_1aa342e44114b4cabacf2e3011d6ba8b
#
_entry.id   1aa342e44114b4cabacf2e3011d6ba8b
#
_cell.length_a   1.000
_cell.length_b   1.000
_cell.length_c   1.000
_cell.angle_alpha   90.00
_cell.angle_beta   90.00
_cell.angle_gamma   90.00
#
_symmetry.space_group_name_H-M   'P 1'
#
loop_
_entity.id
_entity.type
_entity.pdbx_description
1 polymer ?
#
loop_
_entity_poly.entity_id
_entity_poly.type
_entity_poly.pdbx_seq_one_letter_code
_entity_poly.pdbx_strand_id
1 'polypeptide(L)'
;MKTPHILIIRFSAMGDIAMTVPIVYSFAKQYPDVRISVLSRPFAQPFFQHLAPNVDFMAADLKEEYKGFRGLNALYRRLVAKQFTAVADFHNVLRTRFLRLRFLLDGKAVAHINKHKQGKKLLCREENKVFIQQPTSFQNYADVLEALGYPIKPEFTSIFPAEGGDLQLLPNIIGVKQPSERWIGIAPFAAHAGKMYPQEKMELVVRKLTEKHPSWRIFLFGGGKQEIEILNQWAAQYPQCICVANVLKGLEKELILMSHLDTMVSMDSANMHLASLTGTRVVSVWGATHPYCGFMGWQQKEEDAVQINTLSCRPCSVFGNKPCHRGDFACMNNILPEEIIQRIEEGLL
;
A
#
# COMPACT_ATOMS: atom_id res chain seq x y z
N MET A 1 1.59 2.91 38.13
CA MET A 1 0.65 3.32 37.06
C MET A 1 0.48 2.13 36.13
N LYS A 2 -0.71 1.89 35.53
CA LYS A 2 -0.85 0.83 34.49
C LYS A 2 -0.10 1.25 33.24
N THR A 3 0.65 0.36 32.65
CA THR A 3 1.30 0.57 31.33
C THR A 3 0.25 0.95 30.30
N PRO A 4 0.39 2.07 29.57
CA PRO A 4 -0.53 2.44 28.51
C PRO A 4 -0.62 1.34 27.44
N HIS A 5 -1.84 1.01 27.00
CA HIS A 5 -2.08 0.02 25.96
C HIS A 5 -3.03 0.58 24.92
N ILE A 6 -2.52 0.83 23.73
CA ILE A 6 -3.25 1.50 22.65
C ILE A 6 -3.72 0.47 21.62
N LEU A 7 -5.00 0.52 21.27
CA LEU A 7 -5.58 -0.26 20.17
C LEU A 7 -5.64 0.59 18.91
N ILE A 8 -4.94 0.15 17.86
CA ILE A 8 -5.00 0.76 16.51
C ILE A 8 -5.89 -0.12 15.63
N ILE A 9 -6.88 0.46 14.94
CA ILE A 9 -7.86 -0.30 14.14
C ILE A 9 -7.82 0.12 12.67
N ARG A 10 -7.47 -0.83 11.75
CA ARG A 10 -7.61 -0.66 10.30
C ARG A 10 -7.89 -1.99 9.62
N PHE A 11 -9.04 -2.14 8.94
CA PHE A 11 -9.46 -3.42 8.34
C PHE A 11 -9.30 -3.50 6.81
N SER A 12 -9.19 -2.39 6.11
CA SER A 12 -9.12 -2.31 4.63
C SER A 12 -8.73 -0.91 4.13
N ALA A 13 -8.31 -0.72 2.87
CA ALA A 13 -7.91 -1.78 1.95
C ALA A 13 -6.47 -2.23 2.25
N MET A 14 -5.90 -3.17 1.46
CA MET A 14 -4.53 -3.67 1.70
C MET A 14 -3.50 -2.53 1.69
N GLY A 15 -3.50 -1.69 0.67
CA GLY A 15 -2.59 -0.54 0.60
C GLY A 15 -2.76 0.46 1.75
N ASP A 16 -4.02 0.72 2.17
CA ASP A 16 -4.27 1.59 3.33
C ASP A 16 -3.77 0.99 4.65
N ILE A 17 -3.82 -0.35 4.81
CA ILE A 17 -3.24 -1.03 5.97
C ILE A 17 -1.72 -0.91 5.90
N ALA A 18 -1.11 -1.15 4.74
CA ALA A 18 0.31 -0.98 4.51
C ALA A 18 0.78 0.43 4.92
N MET A 19 0.05 1.48 4.51
CA MET A 19 0.36 2.86 4.89
C MET A 19 0.31 3.13 6.41
N THR A 20 -0.28 2.25 7.24
CA THR A 20 -0.23 2.44 8.70
C THR A 20 1.10 2.02 9.31
N VAL A 21 1.85 1.14 8.64
CA VAL A 21 3.07 0.51 9.17
C VAL A 21 4.14 1.53 9.56
N PRO A 22 4.52 2.51 8.72
CA PRO A 22 5.52 3.53 9.09
C PRO A 22 5.13 4.32 10.34
N ILE A 23 3.85 4.57 10.52
CA ILE A 23 3.31 5.35 11.67
C ILE A 23 3.29 4.48 12.93
N VAL A 24 2.88 3.21 12.82
CA VAL A 24 2.91 2.27 13.96
C VAL A 24 4.35 2.02 14.41
N TYR A 25 5.28 1.85 13.48
CA TYR A 25 6.71 1.71 13.78
C TYR A 25 7.27 2.93 14.51
N SER A 26 7.03 4.14 13.96
CA SER A 26 7.50 5.39 14.53
C SER A 26 6.92 5.60 15.94
N PHE A 27 5.65 5.27 16.12
CA PHE A 27 5.00 5.32 17.43
C PHE A 27 5.64 4.34 18.42
N ALA A 28 5.83 3.09 18.00
CA ALA A 28 6.44 2.07 18.84
C ALA A 28 7.86 2.44 19.27
N LYS A 29 8.65 3.02 18.37
CA LYS A 29 10.03 3.42 18.62
C LYS A 29 10.14 4.62 19.57
N GLN A 30 9.27 5.63 19.40
CA GLN A 30 9.29 6.86 20.21
C GLN A 30 8.62 6.68 21.58
N TYR A 31 7.77 5.68 21.73
CA TYR A 31 7.07 5.38 22.99
C TYR A 31 7.26 3.89 23.37
N PRO A 32 8.49 3.46 23.73
CA PRO A 32 8.81 2.06 24.00
C PRO A 32 8.05 1.47 25.19
N ASP A 33 7.62 2.30 26.13
CA ASP A 33 6.83 1.89 27.29
C ASP A 33 5.33 1.76 27.02
N VAL A 34 4.87 2.12 25.82
CA VAL A 34 3.48 1.99 25.40
C VAL A 34 3.31 0.65 24.68
N ARG A 35 2.39 -0.18 25.17
CA ARG A 35 1.97 -1.38 24.47
C ARG A 35 1.00 -1.02 23.34
N ILE A 36 1.23 -1.57 22.14
CA ILE A 36 0.45 -1.29 20.93
C ILE A 36 -0.14 -2.60 20.42
N SER A 37 -1.46 -2.64 20.20
CA SER A 37 -2.09 -3.76 19.49
C SER A 37 -2.73 -3.24 18.21
N VAL A 38 -2.35 -3.83 17.08
CA VAL A 38 -2.94 -3.51 15.77
C VAL A 38 -4.01 -4.53 15.44
N LEU A 39 -5.24 -4.09 15.34
CA LEU A 39 -6.39 -4.91 14.96
C LEU A 39 -6.66 -4.77 13.46
N SER A 40 -6.46 -5.86 12.72
CA SER A 40 -6.69 -5.88 11.29
C SER A 40 -7.18 -7.26 10.80
N ARG A 41 -7.29 -7.42 9.47
CA ARG A 41 -7.64 -8.70 8.87
C ARG A 41 -6.44 -9.65 8.89
N PRO A 42 -6.67 -10.98 8.90
CA PRO A 42 -5.59 -11.98 9.05
C PRO A 42 -4.43 -11.81 8.05
N PHE A 43 -4.70 -11.47 6.79
CA PHE A 43 -3.68 -11.31 5.76
C PHE A 43 -2.63 -10.22 6.08
N ALA A 44 -2.96 -9.28 6.97
CA ALA A 44 -2.07 -8.17 7.32
C ALA A 44 -1.03 -8.53 8.38
N GLN A 45 -1.05 -9.73 8.93
CA GLN A 45 -0.10 -10.18 9.94
C GLN A 45 1.37 -9.94 9.57
N PRO A 46 1.83 -10.24 8.33
CA PRO A 46 3.23 -10.04 7.95
C PRO A 46 3.72 -8.59 8.05
N PHE A 47 2.83 -7.61 8.04
CA PHE A 47 3.21 -6.21 8.18
C PHE A 47 3.65 -5.83 9.61
N PHE A 48 3.17 -6.57 10.61
CA PHE A 48 3.28 -6.17 12.02
C PHE A 48 3.99 -7.21 12.89
N GLN A 49 4.15 -8.44 12.41
CA GLN A 49 4.60 -9.59 13.21
C GLN A 49 5.95 -9.37 13.90
N HIS A 50 6.87 -8.62 13.29
CA HIS A 50 8.19 -8.32 13.83
C HIS A 50 8.53 -6.83 13.75
N LEU A 51 7.50 -5.99 13.75
CA LEU A 51 7.67 -4.55 13.51
C LEU A 51 8.42 -3.85 14.65
N ALA A 52 8.07 -4.14 15.89
CA ALA A 52 8.75 -3.66 17.09
C ALA A 52 8.37 -4.52 18.32
N PRO A 53 9.22 -4.56 19.38
CA PRO A 53 8.98 -5.41 20.55
C PRO A 53 7.68 -5.13 21.31
N ASN A 54 7.19 -3.89 21.28
CA ASN A 54 5.97 -3.44 21.95
C ASN A 54 4.72 -3.42 21.04
N VAL A 55 4.81 -4.02 19.84
CA VAL A 55 3.70 -4.15 18.88
C VAL A 55 3.19 -5.57 18.80
N ASP A 56 1.92 -5.76 19.11
CA ASP A 56 1.19 -7.02 18.94
C ASP A 56 0.21 -6.92 17.76
N PHE A 57 0.04 -7.98 16.98
CA PHE A 57 -0.98 -8.08 15.95
C PHE A 57 -2.18 -8.89 16.42
N MET A 58 -3.38 -8.38 16.15
CA MET A 58 -4.65 -9.06 16.44
C MET A 58 -5.45 -9.24 15.14
N ALA A 59 -5.59 -10.47 14.70
CA ALA A 59 -6.43 -10.81 13.57
C ALA A 59 -7.92 -10.76 13.92
N ALA A 60 -8.74 -10.22 13.01
CA ALA A 60 -10.20 -10.31 13.07
C ALA A 60 -10.77 -10.66 11.70
N ASP A 61 -11.39 -11.83 11.60
CA ASP A 61 -12.14 -12.21 10.42
C ASP A 61 -13.56 -11.62 10.46
N LEU A 62 -13.74 -10.56 9.68
CA LEU A 62 -15.02 -9.84 9.62
C LEU A 62 -16.03 -10.46 8.63
N LYS A 63 -15.63 -11.50 7.90
CA LYS A 63 -16.49 -12.19 6.95
C LYS A 63 -17.20 -13.41 7.58
N GLU A 64 -16.51 -14.07 8.49
CA GLU A 64 -16.98 -15.29 9.15
C GLU A 64 -17.17 -15.07 10.65
N GLU A 65 -16.09 -15.09 11.45
CA GLU A 65 -16.12 -15.07 12.91
C GLU A 65 -16.82 -13.83 13.49
N TYR A 66 -16.52 -12.65 12.93
CA TYR A 66 -17.07 -11.37 13.43
C TYR A 66 -18.06 -10.73 12.45
N LYS A 67 -18.82 -11.54 11.74
CA LYS A 67 -19.83 -11.08 10.77
C LYS A 67 -21.02 -10.41 11.46
N GLY A 68 -21.45 -9.28 10.94
CA GLY A 68 -22.65 -8.57 11.38
C GLY A 68 -22.53 -7.97 12.78
N PHE A 69 -23.65 -7.52 13.34
CA PHE A 69 -23.69 -6.83 14.62
C PHE A 69 -23.32 -7.76 15.79
N ARG A 70 -23.81 -9.00 15.78
CA ARG A 70 -23.48 -10.00 16.82
C ARG A 70 -21.99 -10.32 16.83
N GLY A 71 -21.39 -10.50 15.65
CA GLY A 71 -19.95 -10.73 15.51
C GLY A 71 -19.13 -9.53 16.00
N LEU A 72 -19.53 -8.29 15.67
CA LEU A 72 -18.85 -7.10 16.16
C LEU A 72 -18.94 -6.96 17.70
N ASN A 73 -20.05 -7.37 18.29
CA ASN A 73 -20.17 -7.37 19.75
C ASN A 73 -19.31 -8.47 20.41
N ALA A 74 -19.15 -9.64 19.76
CA ALA A 74 -18.20 -10.68 20.20
C ALA A 74 -16.75 -10.16 20.12
N LEU A 75 -16.38 -9.50 19.01
CA LEU A 75 -15.08 -8.87 18.83
C LEU A 75 -14.83 -7.82 19.96
N TYR A 76 -15.81 -6.96 20.24
CA TYR A 76 -15.69 -5.99 21.30
C TYR A 76 -15.41 -6.65 22.66
N ARG A 77 -16.12 -7.73 23.06
CA ARG A 77 -15.86 -8.46 24.31
C ARG A 77 -14.44 -9.03 24.36
N ARG A 78 -13.93 -9.59 23.24
CA ARG A 78 -12.53 -10.05 23.13
C ARG A 78 -11.55 -8.90 23.35
N LEU A 79 -11.85 -7.71 22.81
CA LEU A 79 -10.99 -6.54 22.92
C LEU A 79 -10.99 -5.94 24.34
N VAL A 80 -12.13 -5.86 25.00
CA VAL A 80 -12.22 -5.34 26.39
C VAL A 80 -11.36 -6.15 27.35
N ALA A 81 -11.28 -7.46 27.19
CA ALA A 81 -10.44 -8.33 28.00
C ALA A 81 -8.94 -7.97 27.93
N LYS A 82 -8.49 -7.25 26.91
CA LYS A 82 -7.10 -6.77 26.75
C LYS A 82 -6.81 -5.47 27.51
N GLN A 83 -7.82 -4.84 28.11
CA GLN A 83 -7.69 -3.66 28.97
C GLN A 83 -7.00 -2.46 28.30
N PHE A 84 -7.36 -2.14 27.07
CA PHE A 84 -6.86 -0.95 26.37
C PHE A 84 -7.14 0.33 27.16
N THR A 85 -6.19 1.26 27.11
CA THR A 85 -6.31 2.59 27.71
C THR A 85 -6.88 3.60 26.72
N ALA A 86 -6.57 3.44 25.42
CA ALA A 86 -7.09 4.28 24.35
C ALA A 86 -7.27 3.51 23.04
N VAL A 87 -8.06 4.09 22.10
CA VAL A 87 -8.36 3.51 20.79
C VAL A 87 -8.10 4.53 19.68
N ALA A 88 -7.21 4.20 18.77
CA ALA A 88 -6.88 4.93 17.55
C ALA A 88 -7.60 4.29 16.35
N ASP A 89 -8.71 4.88 15.92
CA ASP A 89 -9.48 4.39 14.75
C ASP A 89 -8.89 4.99 13.45
N PHE A 90 -7.96 4.29 12.83
CA PHE A 90 -7.36 4.66 11.54
C PHE A 90 -8.27 4.37 10.34
N HIS A 91 -9.49 3.87 10.56
CA HIS A 91 -10.38 3.47 9.48
C HIS A 91 -11.63 4.35 9.34
N ASN A 92 -12.27 4.69 10.45
CA ASN A 92 -13.48 5.53 10.52
C ASN A 92 -14.60 5.08 9.54
N VAL A 93 -15.02 3.80 9.65
CA VAL A 93 -16.16 3.19 8.94
C VAL A 93 -17.19 2.69 9.95
N LEU A 94 -18.40 2.30 9.51
CA LEU A 94 -19.48 1.88 10.42
C LEU A 94 -19.05 0.86 11.47
N ARG A 95 -18.28 -0.17 11.07
CA ARG A 95 -17.79 -1.21 11.99
C ARG A 95 -16.87 -0.66 13.06
N THR A 96 -15.92 0.21 12.70
CA THR A 96 -14.99 0.81 13.66
C THR A 96 -15.64 1.89 14.49
N ARG A 97 -16.64 2.60 13.97
CA ARG A 97 -17.46 3.54 14.75
C ARG A 97 -18.23 2.82 15.84
N PHE A 98 -18.77 1.63 15.57
CA PHE A 98 -19.42 0.81 16.59
C PHE A 98 -18.43 0.44 17.71
N LEU A 99 -17.26 -0.09 17.38
CA LEU A 99 -16.24 -0.43 18.38
C LEU A 99 -15.81 0.81 19.17
N ARG A 100 -15.52 1.91 18.49
CA ARG A 100 -15.13 3.18 19.10
C ARG A 100 -16.19 3.71 20.09
N LEU A 101 -17.48 3.69 19.67
CA LEU A 101 -18.56 4.12 20.55
C LEU A 101 -18.63 3.27 21.84
N ARG A 102 -18.46 1.95 21.73
CA ARG A 102 -18.44 1.06 22.88
C ARG A 102 -17.29 1.37 23.81
N PHE A 103 -16.08 1.59 23.30
CA PHE A 103 -14.93 1.98 24.11
C PHE A 103 -15.08 3.38 24.75
N LEU A 104 -15.71 4.31 24.05
CA LEU A 104 -16.03 5.63 24.61
C LEU A 104 -16.98 5.51 25.80
N LEU A 105 -18.02 4.67 25.71
CA LEU A 105 -18.96 4.39 26.80
C LEU A 105 -18.28 3.70 28.00
N ASP A 106 -17.20 2.94 27.75
CA ASP A 106 -16.36 2.36 28.82
C ASP A 106 -15.34 3.37 29.41
N GLY A 107 -15.45 4.67 29.06
CA GLY A 107 -14.59 5.72 29.58
C GLY A 107 -13.17 5.71 29.00
N LYS A 108 -12.94 5.09 27.80
CA LYS A 108 -11.64 5.07 27.15
C LYS A 108 -11.46 6.30 26.26
N ALA A 109 -10.22 6.81 26.19
CA ALA A 109 -9.86 7.82 25.21
C ALA A 109 -9.98 7.24 23.79
N VAL A 110 -10.60 7.99 22.87
CA VAL A 110 -10.79 7.56 21.49
C VAL A 110 -10.50 8.69 20.51
N ALA A 111 -9.75 8.40 19.45
CA ALA A 111 -9.55 9.32 18.34
C ALA A 111 -9.77 8.58 17.00
N HIS A 112 -10.01 9.32 15.94
CA HIS A 112 -10.26 8.73 14.63
C HIS A 112 -9.76 9.60 13.49
N ILE A 113 -9.38 8.92 12.39
CA ILE A 113 -8.85 9.57 11.21
C ILE A 113 -9.85 10.57 10.59
N ASN A 114 -9.33 11.76 10.27
CA ASN A 114 -9.96 12.68 9.31
C ASN A 114 -9.49 12.32 7.90
N LYS A 115 -10.41 12.01 7.00
CA LYS A 115 -10.11 11.61 5.61
C LYS A 115 -10.02 12.79 4.63
N HIS A 116 -10.19 14.01 5.09
CA HIS A 116 -10.16 15.25 4.30
C HIS A 116 -11.02 15.18 3.02
N LYS A 117 -12.22 14.59 3.13
CA LYS A 117 -13.11 14.32 1.99
C LYS A 117 -13.47 15.57 1.20
N GLN A 118 -13.64 16.71 1.86
CA GLN A 118 -14.01 17.98 1.21
C GLN A 118 -12.87 18.47 0.32
N GLY A 119 -11.63 18.53 0.82
CA GLY A 119 -10.46 18.95 0.04
C GLY A 119 -10.22 18.02 -1.16
N LYS A 120 -10.29 16.70 -0.95
CA LYS A 120 -10.20 15.72 -2.04
C LYS A 120 -11.31 15.85 -3.07
N LYS A 121 -12.54 16.22 -2.65
CA LYS A 121 -13.65 16.49 -3.56
C LYS A 121 -13.38 17.76 -4.39
N LEU A 122 -12.83 18.82 -3.78
CA LEU A 122 -12.46 20.05 -4.47
C LEU A 122 -11.34 19.82 -5.49
N LEU A 123 -10.34 18.99 -5.13
CA LEU A 123 -9.24 18.59 -6.02
C LEU A 123 -9.73 17.81 -7.25
N CYS A 124 -10.81 17.01 -7.12
CA CYS A 124 -11.34 16.15 -8.18
C CYS A 124 -12.57 16.74 -8.90
N ARG A 125 -12.84 18.04 -8.75
CA ARG A 125 -13.93 18.71 -9.48
C ARG A 125 -13.60 18.84 -10.95
N GLU A 126 -14.60 18.88 -11.79
CA GLU A 126 -14.48 19.18 -13.21
C GLU A 126 -14.23 20.68 -13.40
N GLU A 127 -15.07 21.49 -12.78
CA GLU A 127 -14.98 22.95 -12.79
C GLU A 127 -14.53 23.48 -11.41
N ASN A 128 -13.89 24.65 -11.41
CA ASN A 128 -13.40 25.33 -10.20
C ASN A 128 -12.57 24.39 -9.31
N LYS A 129 -11.71 23.60 -9.94
CA LYS A 129 -10.80 22.66 -9.27
C LYS A 129 -9.81 23.40 -8.38
N VAL A 130 -9.69 22.97 -7.14
CA VAL A 130 -8.66 23.45 -6.21
C VAL A 130 -7.49 22.46 -6.22
N PHE A 131 -6.48 22.77 -7.02
CA PHE A 131 -5.35 21.88 -7.27
C PHE A 131 -4.24 22.10 -6.23
N ILE A 132 -4.48 21.62 -5.00
CA ILE A 132 -3.53 21.69 -3.89
C ILE A 132 -3.33 20.32 -3.26
N GLN A 133 -2.11 20.07 -2.76
CA GLN A 133 -1.74 18.85 -2.03
C GLN A 133 -2.66 18.69 -0.82
N GLN A 134 -3.30 17.52 -0.71
CA GLN A 134 -4.06 17.13 0.47
C GLN A 134 -3.15 16.46 1.50
N PRO A 135 -3.49 16.50 2.80
CA PRO A 135 -2.76 15.77 3.82
C PRO A 135 -2.60 14.30 3.44
N THR A 136 -1.39 13.77 3.60
CA THR A 136 -1.10 12.38 3.27
C THR A 136 -1.80 11.43 4.24
N SER A 137 -1.99 10.17 3.85
CA SER A 137 -2.52 9.16 4.77
C SER A 137 -1.64 9.01 6.00
N PHE A 138 -0.33 9.16 5.87
CA PHE A 138 0.63 9.10 6.98
C PHE A 138 0.40 10.24 7.97
N GLN A 139 0.24 11.48 7.50
CA GLN A 139 -0.11 12.62 8.34
C GLN A 139 -1.44 12.38 9.06
N ASN A 140 -2.45 11.93 8.34
CA ASN A 140 -3.77 11.65 8.92
C ASN A 140 -3.73 10.58 10.02
N TYR A 141 -2.83 9.59 9.95
CA TYR A 141 -2.65 8.60 11.01
C TYR A 141 -1.85 9.17 12.20
N ALA A 142 -0.83 9.98 11.94
CA ALA A 142 -0.07 10.67 12.97
C ALA A 142 -0.99 11.61 13.79
N ASP A 143 -1.86 12.37 13.12
CA ASP A 143 -2.84 13.27 13.78
C ASP A 143 -3.77 12.52 14.74
N VAL A 144 -4.11 11.25 14.44
CA VAL A 144 -4.92 10.42 15.38
C VAL A 144 -4.14 10.10 16.64
N LEU A 145 -2.85 9.81 16.54
CA LEU A 145 -2.01 9.55 17.71
C LEU A 145 -1.77 10.82 18.51
N GLU A 146 -1.54 11.94 17.85
CA GLU A 146 -1.41 13.27 18.50
C GLU A 146 -2.68 13.63 19.28
N ALA A 147 -3.87 13.39 18.71
CA ALA A 147 -5.15 13.60 19.39
C ALA A 147 -5.35 12.73 20.64
N LEU A 148 -4.60 11.63 20.77
CA LEU A 148 -4.54 10.78 21.97
C LEU A 148 -3.42 11.16 22.93
N GLY A 149 -2.65 12.24 22.66
CA GLY A 149 -1.53 12.69 23.48
C GLY A 149 -0.18 12.04 23.14
N TYR A 150 -0.06 11.41 21.96
CA TYR A 150 1.16 10.77 21.46
C TYR A 150 1.62 11.39 20.14
N PRO A 151 2.10 12.64 20.10
CA PRO A 151 2.66 13.23 18.89
C PRO A 151 3.92 12.45 18.47
N ILE A 152 4.03 12.16 17.18
CA ILE A 152 5.17 11.43 16.62
C ILE A 152 5.81 12.19 15.46
N LYS A 153 7.13 11.99 15.29
CA LYS A 153 7.84 12.33 14.08
C LYS A 153 7.98 11.05 13.24
N PRO A 154 7.33 10.94 12.07
CA PRO A 154 7.41 9.74 11.27
C PRO A 154 8.85 9.43 10.85
N GLU A 155 9.34 8.24 11.22
CA GLU A 155 10.65 7.70 10.87
C GLU A 155 10.51 6.20 10.61
N PHE A 156 10.79 5.77 9.40
CA PHE A 156 10.69 4.37 8.99
C PHE A 156 11.48 4.20 7.70
N THR A 157 12.20 3.12 7.54
CA THR A 157 12.93 2.81 6.30
C THR A 157 12.38 1.58 5.60
N SER A 158 12.26 0.48 6.32
CA SER A 158 11.79 -0.81 5.79
C SER A 158 11.29 -1.68 6.93
N ILE A 159 10.41 -2.64 6.60
CA ILE A 159 10.03 -3.76 7.50
C ILE A 159 11.13 -4.81 7.59
N PHE A 160 12.13 -4.75 6.74
CA PHE A 160 13.31 -5.63 6.73
C PHE A 160 14.57 -4.86 7.10
N PRO A 161 15.64 -5.55 7.55
CA PRO A 161 16.96 -4.94 7.68
C PRO A 161 17.50 -4.47 6.31
N ALA A 162 18.65 -3.80 6.32
CA ALA A 162 19.23 -3.21 5.09
C ALA A 162 19.55 -4.27 4.00
N GLU A 163 19.83 -5.50 4.42
CA GLU A 163 20.11 -6.62 3.54
C GLU A 163 18.86 -7.20 2.86
N GLY A 164 17.68 -6.73 3.25
CA GLY A 164 16.39 -7.26 2.81
C GLY A 164 15.90 -8.46 3.64
N GLY A 165 14.83 -9.10 3.17
CA GLY A 165 14.30 -10.33 3.75
C GLY A 165 15.14 -11.56 3.36
N ASP A 166 15.00 -12.64 4.10
CA ASP A 166 15.76 -13.87 3.86
C ASP A 166 15.30 -14.58 2.56
N LEU A 167 16.12 -14.51 1.51
CA LEU A 167 15.86 -15.17 0.23
C LEU A 167 15.83 -16.70 0.33
N GLN A 168 16.43 -17.31 1.38
CA GLN A 168 16.38 -18.76 1.56
C GLN A 168 14.97 -19.29 1.86
N LEU A 169 14.06 -18.40 2.30
CA LEU A 169 12.64 -18.71 2.50
C LEU A 169 11.85 -18.76 1.18
N LEU A 170 12.47 -18.33 0.06
CA LEU A 170 11.86 -18.35 -1.25
C LEU A 170 12.26 -19.62 -2.04
N PRO A 171 11.41 -20.06 -2.99
CA PRO A 171 11.75 -21.18 -3.87
C PRO A 171 13.03 -20.92 -4.70
N ASN A 172 13.78 -21.97 -4.98
CA ASN A 172 15.05 -21.91 -5.73
C ASN A 172 14.95 -21.23 -7.10
N ILE A 173 13.80 -21.23 -7.72
CA ILE A 173 13.56 -20.52 -9.00
C ILE A 173 13.78 -19.01 -8.91
N ILE A 174 13.59 -18.42 -7.72
CA ILE A 174 13.92 -17.01 -7.49
C ILE A 174 15.44 -16.81 -7.52
N GLY A 175 16.20 -17.76 -7.01
CA GLY A 175 17.66 -17.71 -6.98
C GLY A 175 18.22 -16.64 -6.04
N VAL A 176 19.50 -16.39 -6.18
CA VAL A 176 20.25 -15.36 -5.44
C VAL A 176 20.62 -14.26 -6.42
N LYS A 177 20.32 -13.02 -6.07
CA LYS A 177 20.63 -11.85 -6.90
C LYS A 177 22.14 -11.67 -7.02
N GLN A 178 22.63 -11.63 -8.26
CA GLN A 178 24.05 -11.36 -8.52
C GLN A 178 24.31 -9.83 -8.49
N PRO A 179 25.53 -9.39 -8.17
CA PRO A 179 25.85 -7.96 -8.11
C PRO A 179 25.59 -7.18 -9.40
N SER A 180 25.72 -7.84 -10.56
CA SER A 180 25.47 -7.27 -11.88
C SER A 180 24.02 -7.37 -12.35
N GLU A 181 23.17 -8.12 -11.63
CA GLU A 181 21.75 -8.26 -11.99
C GLU A 181 20.93 -7.06 -11.49
N ARG A 182 19.90 -6.74 -12.25
CA ARG A 182 18.81 -5.87 -11.80
C ARG A 182 17.52 -6.68 -11.71
N TRP A 183 16.83 -6.55 -10.60
CA TRP A 183 15.55 -7.18 -10.36
C TRP A 183 14.44 -6.12 -10.41
N ILE A 184 13.58 -6.23 -11.40
CA ILE A 184 12.47 -5.30 -11.64
C ILE A 184 11.16 -5.97 -11.31
N GLY A 185 10.38 -5.38 -10.40
CA GLY A 185 9.00 -5.77 -10.18
C GLY A 185 8.06 -5.02 -11.12
N ILE A 186 7.07 -5.70 -11.69
CA ILE A 186 6.00 -5.06 -12.48
C ILE A 186 4.65 -5.54 -11.97
N ALA A 187 3.85 -4.60 -11.46
CA ALA A 187 2.48 -4.81 -10.98
C ALA A 187 1.50 -4.01 -11.85
N PRO A 188 1.06 -4.56 -13.00
CA PRO A 188 0.37 -3.80 -14.04
C PRO A 188 -1.11 -3.55 -13.76
N PHE A 189 -1.65 -4.10 -12.67
CA PHE A 189 -3.09 -4.10 -12.41
C PHE A 189 -3.49 -3.18 -11.27
N ALA A 190 -4.74 -2.70 -11.32
CA ALA A 190 -5.41 -1.98 -10.25
C ALA A 190 -6.90 -2.32 -10.21
N ALA A 191 -7.56 -2.04 -9.08
CA ALA A 191 -8.95 -2.40 -8.87
C ALA A 191 -9.96 -1.63 -9.76
N HIS A 192 -9.54 -0.52 -10.37
CA HIS A 192 -10.44 0.38 -11.10
C HIS A 192 -9.84 0.80 -12.44
N ALA A 193 -10.68 0.84 -13.48
CA ALA A 193 -10.27 1.20 -14.85
C ALA A 193 -9.52 2.54 -14.95
N GLY A 194 -9.91 3.56 -14.14
CA GLY A 194 -9.22 4.85 -14.11
C GLY A 194 -7.79 4.81 -13.57
N LYS A 195 -7.31 3.66 -13.11
CA LYS A 195 -5.95 3.42 -12.62
C LYS A 195 -5.21 2.36 -13.43
N MET A 196 -5.83 1.80 -14.46
CA MET A 196 -5.26 0.72 -15.28
C MET A 196 -4.54 1.30 -16.49
N TYR A 197 -3.25 1.07 -16.58
CA TYR A 197 -2.50 1.30 -17.82
C TYR A 197 -2.86 0.21 -18.83
N PRO A 198 -2.97 0.53 -20.16
CA PRO A 198 -3.31 -0.48 -21.15
C PRO A 198 -2.35 -1.68 -21.11
N GLN A 199 -2.91 -2.90 -21.09
CA GLN A 199 -2.13 -4.13 -20.92
C GLN A 199 -1.12 -4.32 -22.04
N GLU A 200 -1.53 -4.08 -23.29
CA GLU A 200 -0.68 -4.15 -24.48
C GLU A 200 0.49 -3.16 -24.44
N LYS A 201 0.31 -2.00 -23.80
CA LYS A 201 1.38 -1.04 -23.61
C LYS A 201 2.32 -1.43 -22.47
N MET A 202 1.79 -2.03 -21.40
CA MET A 202 2.65 -2.55 -20.32
C MET A 202 3.44 -3.78 -20.80
N GLU A 203 2.84 -4.64 -21.61
CA GLU A 203 3.56 -5.73 -22.27
C GLU A 203 4.69 -5.21 -23.18
N LEU A 204 4.45 -4.11 -23.90
CA LEU A 204 5.50 -3.44 -24.68
C LEU A 204 6.63 -2.91 -23.79
N VAL A 205 6.35 -2.40 -22.58
CA VAL A 205 7.38 -2.05 -21.59
C VAL A 205 8.20 -3.29 -21.22
N VAL A 206 7.54 -4.41 -20.88
CA VAL A 206 8.21 -5.68 -20.54
C VAL A 206 9.11 -6.13 -21.69
N ARG A 207 8.59 -6.19 -22.91
CA ARG A 207 9.33 -6.60 -24.09
C ARG A 207 10.57 -5.75 -24.32
N LYS A 208 10.44 -4.42 -24.33
CA LYS A 208 11.57 -3.50 -24.56
C LYS A 208 12.62 -3.60 -23.47
N LEU A 209 12.23 -3.78 -22.20
CA LEU A 209 13.16 -3.98 -21.10
C LEU A 209 13.94 -5.29 -21.27
N THR A 210 13.29 -6.40 -21.65
CA THR A 210 13.94 -7.69 -21.85
C THR A 210 14.86 -7.70 -23.07
N GLU A 211 14.50 -7.00 -24.13
CA GLU A 211 15.35 -6.83 -25.34
C GLU A 211 16.59 -5.97 -25.04
N LYS A 212 16.41 -4.86 -24.33
CA LYS A 212 17.49 -3.90 -24.04
C LYS A 212 18.43 -4.37 -22.94
N HIS A 213 17.92 -5.10 -21.96
CA HIS A 213 18.64 -5.53 -20.76
C HIS A 213 18.51 -7.05 -20.54
N PRO A 214 19.22 -7.89 -21.32
CA PRO A 214 19.09 -9.35 -21.26
C PRO A 214 19.46 -9.98 -19.91
N SER A 215 20.27 -9.28 -19.10
CA SER A 215 20.67 -9.71 -17.75
C SER A 215 19.70 -9.31 -16.64
N TRP A 216 18.69 -8.49 -16.94
CA TRP A 216 17.70 -8.10 -15.95
C TRP A 216 16.65 -9.22 -15.76
N ARG A 217 16.17 -9.36 -14.52
CA ARG A 217 15.07 -10.25 -14.19
C ARG A 217 13.82 -9.45 -13.88
N ILE A 218 12.70 -9.89 -14.43
CA ILE A 218 11.42 -9.22 -14.26
C ILE A 218 10.48 -10.11 -13.46
N PHE A 219 9.98 -9.60 -12.34
CA PHE A 219 9.03 -10.26 -11.47
C PHE A 219 7.65 -9.64 -11.65
N LEU A 220 6.71 -10.43 -12.16
CA LEU A 220 5.36 -9.99 -12.51
C LEU A 220 4.42 -10.24 -11.34
N PHE A 221 3.90 -9.16 -10.74
CA PHE A 221 3.01 -9.21 -9.59
C PHE A 221 1.56 -9.02 -9.99
N GLY A 222 0.68 -9.86 -9.49
CA GLY A 222 -0.76 -9.78 -9.69
C GLY A 222 -1.48 -10.88 -8.91
N GLY A 223 -2.78 -10.71 -8.73
CA GLY A 223 -3.59 -11.64 -7.95
C GLY A 223 -4.97 -11.84 -8.59
N GLY A 224 -5.52 -13.03 -8.43
CA GLY A 224 -6.76 -13.39 -9.09
C GLY A 224 -6.56 -14.05 -10.47
N LYS A 225 -7.53 -14.87 -10.86
CA LYS A 225 -7.39 -15.80 -11.99
C LYS A 225 -7.03 -15.10 -13.30
N GLN A 226 -7.73 -14.01 -13.63
CA GLN A 226 -7.53 -13.30 -14.90
C GLN A 226 -6.16 -12.61 -14.98
N GLU A 227 -5.72 -11.95 -13.90
CA GLU A 227 -4.42 -11.29 -13.85
C GLU A 227 -3.29 -12.32 -14.00
N ILE A 228 -3.37 -13.43 -13.26
CA ILE A 228 -2.37 -14.51 -13.30
C ILE A 228 -2.29 -15.12 -14.72
N GLU A 229 -3.41 -15.28 -15.40
CA GLU A 229 -3.44 -15.81 -16.77
C GLU A 229 -2.66 -14.91 -17.76
N ILE A 230 -2.85 -13.59 -17.67
CA ILE A 230 -2.10 -12.61 -18.48
C ILE A 230 -0.61 -12.64 -18.14
N LEU A 231 -0.26 -12.64 -16.85
CA LEU A 231 1.14 -12.66 -16.42
C LEU A 231 1.85 -13.96 -16.81
N ASN A 232 1.12 -15.08 -16.89
CA ASN A 232 1.64 -16.35 -17.38
C ASN A 232 1.95 -16.30 -18.88
N GLN A 233 1.11 -15.64 -19.68
CA GLN A 233 1.37 -15.44 -21.10
C GLN A 233 2.67 -14.65 -21.29
N TRP A 234 2.86 -13.57 -20.55
CA TRP A 234 4.11 -12.78 -20.62
C TRP A 234 5.32 -13.58 -20.13
N ALA A 235 5.20 -14.32 -19.03
CA ALA A 235 6.31 -15.15 -18.53
C ALA A 235 6.68 -16.30 -19.49
N ALA A 236 5.73 -16.82 -20.25
CA ALA A 236 6.00 -17.82 -21.28
C ALA A 236 6.69 -17.23 -22.52
N GLN A 237 6.40 -15.96 -22.83
CA GLN A 237 6.96 -15.27 -24.01
C GLN A 237 8.34 -14.66 -23.73
N TYR A 238 8.59 -14.20 -22.49
CA TYR A 238 9.82 -13.51 -22.11
C TYR A 238 10.56 -14.32 -21.02
N PRO A 239 11.66 -15.04 -21.37
CA PRO A 239 12.35 -15.96 -20.43
C PRO A 239 12.90 -15.30 -19.16
N GLN A 240 13.16 -13.98 -19.14
CA GLN A 240 13.58 -13.24 -17.96
C GLN A 240 12.44 -12.97 -16.98
N CYS A 241 11.19 -13.21 -17.39
CA CYS A 241 10.01 -12.92 -16.60
C CYS A 241 9.58 -14.10 -15.72
N ILE A 242 9.20 -13.82 -14.48
CA ILE A 242 8.63 -14.80 -13.55
C ILE A 242 7.28 -14.29 -13.08
N CYS A 243 6.21 -15.05 -13.29
CA CYS A 243 4.91 -14.79 -12.67
C CYS A 243 4.98 -15.17 -11.17
N VAL A 244 5.01 -14.16 -10.30
CA VAL A 244 5.21 -14.32 -8.85
C VAL A 244 4.13 -15.18 -8.21
N ALA A 245 2.87 -15.03 -8.61
CA ALA A 245 1.74 -15.79 -8.06
C ALA A 245 1.84 -17.31 -8.27
N ASN A 246 2.61 -17.77 -9.27
CA ASN A 246 2.84 -19.19 -9.49
C ASN A 246 3.88 -19.80 -8.57
N VAL A 247 4.84 -19.00 -8.15
CA VAL A 247 6.02 -19.46 -7.41
C VAL A 247 5.99 -19.08 -5.93
N LEU A 248 5.35 -17.98 -5.59
CA LEU A 248 5.22 -17.54 -4.20
C LEU A 248 3.77 -17.69 -3.71
N LYS A 249 3.64 -18.14 -2.48
CA LYS A 249 2.35 -18.19 -1.79
C LYS A 249 2.43 -17.43 -0.48
N GLY A 250 1.56 -16.43 -0.37
CA GLY A 250 1.45 -15.59 0.81
C GLY A 250 2.26 -14.29 0.72
N LEU A 251 1.69 -13.27 1.33
CA LEU A 251 2.18 -11.90 1.28
C LEU A 251 3.59 -11.75 1.87
N GLU A 252 3.94 -12.55 2.87
CA GLU A 252 5.27 -12.52 3.49
C GLU A 252 6.38 -12.78 2.47
N LYS A 253 6.21 -13.83 1.63
CA LYS A 253 7.19 -14.18 0.60
C LYS A 253 7.27 -13.12 -0.51
N GLU A 254 6.14 -12.52 -0.87
CA GLU A 254 6.12 -11.41 -1.83
C GLU A 254 6.88 -10.18 -1.28
N LEU A 255 6.71 -9.87 0.01
CA LEU A 255 7.45 -8.79 0.66
C LEU A 255 8.96 -9.07 0.73
N ILE A 256 9.36 -10.32 1.02
CA ILE A 256 10.77 -10.73 0.95
C ILE A 256 11.31 -10.48 -0.46
N LEU A 257 10.63 -10.94 -1.50
CA LEU A 257 11.06 -10.69 -2.88
C LEU A 257 11.12 -9.20 -3.19
N MET A 258 10.09 -8.42 -2.79
CA MET A 258 10.06 -6.97 -3.02
C MET A 258 11.26 -6.26 -2.40
N SER A 259 11.75 -6.71 -1.23
CA SER A 259 12.89 -6.08 -0.56
C SER A 259 14.22 -6.22 -1.31
N HIS A 260 14.28 -7.08 -2.32
CA HIS A 260 15.45 -7.28 -3.18
C HIS A 260 15.30 -6.67 -4.57
N LEU A 261 14.15 -6.08 -4.87
CA LEU A 261 13.96 -5.38 -6.14
C LEU A 261 14.75 -4.06 -6.16
N ASP A 262 15.33 -3.74 -7.30
CA ASP A 262 15.93 -2.42 -7.54
C ASP A 262 14.84 -1.37 -7.80
N THR A 263 13.78 -1.77 -8.48
CA THR A 263 12.63 -0.90 -8.78
C THR A 263 11.36 -1.73 -8.91
N MET A 264 10.25 -1.19 -8.41
CA MET A 264 8.90 -1.69 -8.66
C MET A 264 8.15 -0.72 -9.57
N VAL A 265 7.64 -1.21 -10.70
CA VAL A 265 6.65 -0.48 -11.51
C VAL A 265 5.26 -0.86 -11.03
N SER A 266 4.46 0.09 -10.62
CA SER A 266 3.12 -0.19 -10.10
C SER A 266 2.12 0.87 -10.53
N MET A 267 0.89 0.45 -10.73
CA MET A 267 -0.23 1.39 -10.75
C MET A 267 -0.41 2.02 -9.37
N ASP A 268 -1.22 3.08 -9.26
CA ASP A 268 -1.76 3.54 -7.97
C ASP A 268 -2.61 2.41 -7.35
N SER A 269 -1.93 1.42 -6.78
CA SER A 269 -2.50 0.17 -6.27
C SER A 269 -1.82 -0.29 -4.97
N ALA A 270 -2.26 -1.43 -4.43
CA ALA A 270 -1.67 -1.97 -3.20
C ALA A 270 -0.16 -2.25 -3.35
N ASN A 271 0.30 -2.73 -4.51
CA ASN A 271 1.70 -3.09 -4.74
C ASN A 271 2.65 -1.88 -4.61
N MET A 272 2.22 -0.67 -4.99
CA MET A 272 2.97 0.56 -4.73
C MET A 272 3.28 0.72 -3.24
N HIS A 273 2.30 0.50 -2.39
CA HIS A 273 2.47 0.63 -0.93
C HIS A 273 3.29 -0.52 -0.34
N LEU A 274 3.09 -1.75 -0.84
CA LEU A 274 3.85 -2.93 -0.39
C LEU A 274 5.34 -2.78 -0.69
N ALA A 275 5.70 -2.40 -1.91
CA ALA A 275 7.08 -2.14 -2.28
C ALA A 275 7.68 -0.98 -1.47
N SER A 276 6.90 0.08 -1.18
CA SER A 276 7.34 1.17 -0.31
C SER A 276 7.69 0.71 1.11
N LEU A 277 7.00 -0.32 1.65
CA LEU A 277 7.30 -0.86 2.98
C LEU A 277 8.62 -1.62 3.04
N THR A 278 9.11 -2.09 1.91
CA THR A 278 10.39 -2.82 1.83
C THR A 278 11.57 -1.91 1.48
N GLY A 279 11.36 -0.60 1.41
CA GLY A 279 12.38 0.37 1.02
C GLY A 279 12.66 0.41 -0.49
N THR A 280 11.91 -0.36 -1.29
CA THR A 280 12.09 -0.43 -2.74
C THR A 280 11.61 0.85 -3.42
N ARG A 281 12.40 1.38 -4.35
CA ARG A 281 11.97 2.48 -5.22
C ARG A 281 10.77 2.08 -6.07
N VAL A 282 9.79 2.97 -6.19
CA VAL A 282 8.59 2.70 -7.00
C VAL A 282 8.43 3.72 -8.11
N VAL A 283 8.43 3.26 -9.34
CA VAL A 283 7.92 4.01 -10.49
C VAL A 283 6.41 3.77 -10.55
N SER A 284 5.64 4.81 -10.20
CA SER A 284 4.19 4.70 -10.07
C SER A 284 3.45 5.36 -11.23
N VAL A 285 2.43 4.67 -11.79
CA VAL A 285 1.66 5.16 -12.93
C VAL A 285 0.28 5.66 -12.47
N TRP A 286 -0.03 6.92 -12.80
CA TRP A 286 -1.21 7.63 -12.31
C TRP A 286 -2.11 8.10 -13.45
N GLY A 287 -3.37 7.69 -13.43
CA GLY A 287 -4.38 8.06 -14.42
C GLY A 287 -5.41 9.06 -13.89
N ALA A 288 -6.62 8.57 -13.60
CA ALA A 288 -7.74 9.38 -13.09
C ALA A 288 -7.52 9.92 -11.66
N THR A 289 -6.54 9.37 -10.95
CA THR A 289 -6.10 9.79 -9.61
C THR A 289 -4.86 10.70 -9.70
N HIS A 290 -4.39 11.20 -8.56
CA HIS A 290 -3.20 12.06 -8.49
C HIS A 290 -2.50 11.90 -7.13
N PRO A 291 -1.16 11.98 -7.05
CA PRO A 291 -0.41 12.01 -5.78
C PRO A 291 -0.97 13.02 -4.77
N TYR A 292 -1.47 14.16 -5.24
CA TYR A 292 -2.08 15.21 -4.40
C TYR A 292 -3.34 14.77 -3.64
N CYS A 293 -3.91 13.60 -3.94
CA CYS A 293 -4.91 12.98 -3.08
C CYS A 293 -4.34 12.45 -1.74
N GLY A 294 -3.02 12.47 -1.57
CA GLY A 294 -2.32 12.04 -0.36
C GLY A 294 -2.14 10.53 -0.24
N PHE A 295 -2.08 9.80 -1.37
CA PHE A 295 -1.95 8.34 -1.42
C PHE A 295 -0.63 7.85 -2.01
N MET A 296 0.36 8.71 -2.20
CA MET A 296 1.69 8.26 -2.60
C MET A 296 2.28 7.28 -1.57
N GLY A 297 3.08 6.32 -2.01
CA GLY A 297 3.75 5.36 -1.12
C GLY A 297 4.75 6.05 -0.18
N TRP A 298 5.11 5.38 0.89
CA TRP A 298 6.04 5.90 1.88
C TRP A 298 7.39 6.23 1.24
N GLN A 299 7.89 7.45 1.47
CA GLN A 299 9.15 7.98 0.95
C GLN A 299 9.32 7.91 -0.57
N GLN A 300 8.25 7.66 -1.34
CA GLN A 300 8.32 7.71 -2.79
C GLN A 300 8.36 9.17 -3.27
N LYS A 301 9.03 9.38 -4.39
CA LYS A 301 9.28 10.71 -4.94
C LYS A 301 8.27 11.05 -6.03
N GLU A 302 7.86 12.31 -6.12
CA GLU A 302 6.96 12.77 -7.19
C GLU A 302 7.57 12.62 -8.59
N GLU A 303 8.89 12.72 -8.70
CA GLU A 303 9.62 12.51 -9.95
C GLU A 303 9.48 11.09 -10.51
N ASP A 304 9.22 10.09 -9.63
CA ASP A 304 8.96 8.71 -10.02
C ASP A 304 7.48 8.44 -10.33
N ALA A 305 6.63 9.47 -10.31
CA ALA A 305 5.23 9.37 -10.70
C ALA A 305 5.05 9.67 -12.20
N VAL A 306 4.81 8.63 -12.99
CA VAL A 306 4.53 8.76 -14.42
C VAL A 306 3.06 9.13 -14.62
N GLN A 307 2.80 10.29 -15.20
CA GLN A 307 1.46 10.84 -15.35
C GLN A 307 1.38 11.96 -16.39
N ILE A 308 0.24 12.16 -17.00
CA ILE A 308 0.00 13.27 -17.93
C ILE A 308 -0.41 14.53 -17.14
N ASN A 309 0.45 15.52 -17.02
CA ASN A 309 0.19 16.72 -16.24
C ASN A 309 -0.62 17.80 -16.99
N THR A 310 -0.74 17.68 -18.32
CA THR A 310 -1.41 18.69 -19.17
C THR A 310 -2.92 18.51 -19.28
N LEU A 311 -3.49 17.43 -18.75
CA LEU A 311 -4.91 17.15 -18.80
C LEU A 311 -5.67 17.88 -17.68
N SER A 312 -6.45 18.88 -18.00
CA SER A 312 -7.25 19.66 -17.04
C SER A 312 -8.28 18.84 -16.26
N CYS A 313 -8.74 17.73 -16.83
CA CYS A 313 -9.68 16.83 -16.16
C CYS A 313 -9.06 16.09 -14.97
N ARG A 314 -7.73 15.96 -14.89
CA ARG A 314 -7.05 15.24 -13.81
C ARG A 314 -6.83 16.10 -12.54
N PRO A 315 -6.89 15.45 -11.33
CA PRO A 315 -7.60 14.20 -11.09
C PRO A 315 -9.12 14.38 -11.23
N CYS A 316 -9.80 13.36 -11.74
CA CYS A 316 -11.27 13.35 -11.83
C CYS A 316 -11.90 12.39 -10.81
N SER A 317 -11.11 11.58 -10.14
CA SER A 317 -11.54 10.63 -9.11
C SER A 317 -10.51 10.52 -8.00
N VAL A 318 -10.99 10.47 -6.75
CA VAL A 318 -10.10 10.23 -5.58
C VAL A 318 -9.56 8.80 -5.58
N PHE A 319 -10.36 7.83 -6.06
CA PHE A 319 -10.06 6.40 -6.00
C PHE A 319 -9.99 5.72 -7.38
N GLY A 320 -10.15 6.45 -8.46
CA GLY A 320 -10.17 5.90 -9.82
C GLY A 320 -11.43 5.13 -10.19
N ASN A 321 -12.45 5.13 -9.34
CA ASN A 321 -13.68 4.34 -9.47
C ASN A 321 -14.82 5.05 -10.23
N LYS A 322 -14.59 6.26 -10.72
CA LYS A 322 -15.55 6.96 -11.56
C LYS A 322 -15.33 6.61 -13.04
N PRO A 323 -16.40 6.56 -13.84
CA PRO A 323 -16.25 6.44 -15.29
C PRO A 323 -15.49 7.66 -15.85
N CYS A 324 -14.77 7.44 -16.95
CA CYS A 324 -14.13 8.54 -17.66
C CYS A 324 -15.18 9.36 -18.39
N HIS A 325 -15.35 10.64 -18.02
CA HIS A 325 -16.31 11.52 -18.68
C HIS A 325 -15.90 11.90 -20.12
N ARG A 326 -14.60 11.83 -20.43
CA ARG A 326 -14.10 11.96 -21.81
C ARG A 326 -14.32 10.69 -22.66
N GLY A 327 -14.49 9.53 -22.01
CA GLY A 327 -14.64 8.23 -22.67
C GLY A 327 -13.35 7.60 -23.18
N ASP A 328 -12.23 8.34 -23.23
CA ASP A 328 -10.98 7.95 -23.90
C ASP A 328 -9.85 7.50 -22.95
N PHE A 329 -10.00 7.70 -21.64
CA PHE A 329 -8.92 7.45 -20.66
C PHE A 329 -7.56 8.04 -21.09
N ALA A 330 -7.54 9.22 -21.75
CA ALA A 330 -6.33 9.87 -22.24
C ALA A 330 -5.22 9.96 -21.18
N CYS A 331 -5.60 10.07 -19.90
CA CYS A 331 -4.67 10.10 -18.78
C CYS A 331 -3.84 8.81 -18.60
N MET A 332 -4.27 7.70 -19.17
CA MET A 332 -3.54 6.43 -19.23
C MET A 332 -3.10 6.14 -20.66
N ASN A 333 -4.00 6.34 -21.63
CA ASN A 333 -3.72 5.98 -23.02
C ASN A 333 -2.63 6.84 -23.67
N ASN A 334 -2.39 8.06 -23.20
CA ASN A 334 -1.36 8.95 -23.76
C ASN A 334 0.01 8.81 -23.08
N ILE A 335 0.13 8.06 -21.98
CA ILE A 335 1.44 7.72 -21.44
C ILE A 335 2.15 6.79 -22.43
N LEU A 336 3.37 7.15 -22.79
CA LEU A 336 4.20 6.33 -23.70
C LEU A 336 4.95 5.26 -22.88
N PRO A 337 5.09 4.04 -23.40
CA PRO A 337 5.93 3.00 -22.78
C PRO A 337 7.36 3.48 -22.48
N GLU A 338 7.91 4.30 -23.37
CA GLU A 338 9.24 4.90 -23.25
C GLU A 338 9.40 5.76 -22.01
N GLU A 339 8.36 6.48 -21.59
CA GLU A 339 8.39 7.30 -20.36
C GLU A 339 8.55 6.42 -19.11
N ILE A 340 7.88 5.27 -19.08
CA ILE A 340 8.01 4.31 -17.97
C ILE A 340 9.41 3.69 -17.99
N ILE A 341 9.91 3.25 -19.17
CA ILE A 341 11.22 2.64 -19.33
C ILE A 341 12.32 3.62 -18.92
N GLN A 342 12.26 4.85 -19.43
CA GLN A 342 13.21 5.90 -19.07
C GLN A 342 13.25 6.12 -17.55
N ARG A 343 12.09 6.18 -16.89
CA ARG A 343 12.02 6.38 -15.44
C ARG A 343 12.59 5.21 -14.66
N ILE A 344 12.45 3.98 -15.13
CA ILE A 344 13.10 2.81 -14.53
C ILE A 344 14.63 2.95 -14.65
N GLU A 345 15.12 3.25 -15.84
CA GLU A 345 16.56 3.31 -16.15
C GLU A 345 17.28 4.44 -15.42
N GLU A 346 16.69 5.63 -15.30
CA GLU A 346 17.25 6.78 -14.60
C GLU A 346 17.63 6.50 -13.13
N GLY A 347 17.03 5.51 -12.51
CA GLY A 347 17.35 5.11 -11.14
C GLY A 347 18.34 3.95 -11.03
N LEU A 348 18.78 3.36 -12.16
CA LEU A 348 19.54 2.11 -12.18
C LEU A 348 20.86 2.22 -12.97
N LEU A 349 20.99 3.21 -13.80
CA LEU A 349 22.17 3.53 -14.60
C LEU A 349 22.87 4.77 -14.03
#